data_61d6f13c398d1c1a3ad3362f836b6b9e
#
_entry.id   61d6f13c398d1c1a3ad3362f836b6b9e
#
_cell.length_a   1.000
_cell.length_b   1.000
_cell.length_c   1.000
_cell.angle_alpha   90.00
_cell.angle_beta   90.00
_cell.angle_gamma   90.00
#
_symmetry.space_group_name_H-M   'P 1'
#
loop_
_entity.id
_entity.type
_entity.pdbx_description
1 polymer ?
#
loop_
_entity_poly.entity_id
_entity_poly.type
_entity_poly.pdbx_seq_one_letter_code
_entity_poly.pdbx_strand_id
1 'polypeptide(L)'
;MGKGARRLPVAQRRRVYRPLATARTQHRPSRQSVTPPPPIMSLVVPEAHIQFQHILRLLNTNVDGKRKIMYALTEIKGVGRRYANLVCKKADVDLNKRAGELNSDELERLVTIIQNPTQFKIPTWFLNRQRDIVDGKNSQILSNGVDSKLRDDLERLKKIRAHRGLRHFWGLRVRGQHTKTTGRRGKTVGVSKKRG
;
A
#
# COMPACT_ATOMS: atom_id res chain seq x y z
N MET A 1 -55.74 -19.65 0.58
CA MET A 1 -55.81 -18.53 1.57
C MET A 1 -54.59 -17.64 1.37
N GLY A 2 -54.79 -16.54 0.66
CA GLY A 2 -53.73 -15.59 0.34
C GLY A 2 -53.52 -14.60 1.48
N LYS A 3 -52.26 -14.23 1.73
CA LYS A 3 -51.90 -13.05 2.50
C LYS A 3 -51.08 -12.09 1.64
N GLY A 4 -51.76 -11.03 1.19
CA GLY A 4 -51.22 -9.95 0.39
C GLY A 4 -50.19 -9.12 1.15
N ALA A 5 -49.05 -8.90 0.53
CA ALA A 5 -48.07 -7.94 0.97
C ALA A 5 -48.55 -6.51 0.69
N ARG A 6 -48.79 -5.74 1.74
CA ARG A 6 -49.14 -4.32 1.65
C ARG A 6 -47.87 -3.51 1.30
N ARG A 7 -47.92 -2.85 0.14
CA ARG A 7 -46.92 -1.83 -0.24
C ARG A 7 -47.20 -0.55 0.54
N LEU A 8 -46.21 0.00 1.20
CA LEU A 8 -46.24 1.30 1.86
C LEU A 8 -46.15 2.45 0.83
N PRO A 9 -46.85 3.57 1.00
CA PRO A 9 -46.85 4.66 0.04
C PRO A 9 -45.59 5.52 0.15
N VAL A 10 -45.10 5.91 -1.02
CA VAL A 10 -43.97 6.83 -1.22
C VAL A 10 -44.39 8.23 -0.71
N ALA A 11 -43.69 8.72 0.31
CA ALA A 11 -43.86 10.06 0.83
C ALA A 11 -43.36 11.11 -0.17
N GLN A 12 -44.29 11.90 -0.72
CA GLN A 12 -43.99 13.07 -1.55
C GLN A 12 -43.27 14.12 -0.70
N ARG A 13 -42.00 14.41 -1.00
CA ARG A 13 -41.30 15.55 -0.43
C ARG A 13 -41.81 16.84 -1.06
N ARG A 14 -42.65 17.56 -0.34
CA ARG A 14 -43.03 18.93 -0.68
C ARG A 14 -41.82 19.85 -0.59
N ARG A 15 -41.46 20.49 -1.70
CA ARG A 15 -40.50 21.61 -1.72
C ARG A 15 -41.13 22.79 -1.01
N VAL A 16 -40.59 23.16 0.13
CA VAL A 16 -40.93 24.41 0.82
C VAL A 16 -40.15 25.53 0.14
N TYR A 17 -40.88 26.40 -0.57
CA TYR A 17 -40.32 27.66 -1.10
C TYR A 17 -40.02 28.61 0.06
N ARG A 18 -38.77 29.01 0.20
CA ARG A 18 -38.34 30.03 1.15
C ARG A 18 -38.44 31.41 0.48
N PRO A 19 -39.11 32.42 1.08
CA PRO A 19 -39.18 33.74 0.48
C PRO A 19 -37.83 34.46 0.52
N LEU A 20 -37.53 35.21 -0.53
CA LEU A 20 -36.39 36.07 -0.69
C LEU A 20 -36.32 37.15 0.40
N ALA A 21 -35.36 37.10 1.26
CA ALA A 21 -35.04 38.17 2.20
C ALA A 21 -34.24 39.27 1.48
N THR A 22 -34.73 40.48 1.63
CA THR A 22 -34.26 41.75 1.14
C THR A 22 -32.75 41.95 1.40
N ALA A 23 -32.05 42.38 0.37
CA ALA A 23 -30.62 42.70 0.38
C ALA A 23 -30.34 43.89 1.33
N ARG A 24 -29.70 43.62 2.45
CA ARG A 24 -29.08 44.61 3.30
C ARG A 24 -27.63 44.81 2.80
N THR A 25 -27.39 45.96 2.16
CA THR A 25 -26.07 46.37 1.67
C THR A 25 -25.11 46.50 2.86
N GLN A 26 -24.32 45.49 3.14
CA GLN A 26 -23.22 45.60 4.08
C GLN A 26 -21.95 46.04 3.32
N HIS A 27 -21.44 47.17 3.74
CA HIS A 27 -20.11 47.67 3.35
C HIS A 27 -19.08 46.55 3.62
N ARG A 28 -18.54 46.02 2.55
CA ARG A 28 -17.45 45.06 2.60
C ARG A 28 -16.14 45.81 2.83
N PRO A 29 -15.42 45.61 3.94
CA PRO A 29 -14.09 46.21 4.08
C PRO A 29 -13.20 45.66 2.96
N SER A 30 -12.43 46.54 2.34
CA SER A 30 -11.47 46.22 1.29
C SER A 30 -10.55 45.11 1.76
N ARG A 31 -10.58 43.96 1.08
CA ARG A 31 -9.62 42.88 1.28
C ARG A 31 -8.25 43.43 0.88
N GLN A 32 -7.45 43.78 1.87
CA GLN A 32 -6.02 43.87 1.68
C GLN A 32 -5.55 42.55 1.08
N SER A 33 -4.94 42.63 -0.09
CA SER A 33 -4.32 41.48 -0.76
C SER A 33 -3.16 41.00 0.12
N VAL A 34 -3.47 40.03 0.99
CA VAL A 34 -2.41 39.27 1.67
C VAL A 34 -1.77 38.42 0.58
N THR A 35 -0.66 38.94 0.04
CA THR A 35 0.22 38.11 -0.80
C THR A 35 0.58 36.83 0.02
N PRO A 36 0.34 35.63 -0.50
CA PRO A 36 0.78 34.43 0.20
C PRO A 36 2.30 34.54 0.38
N PRO A 37 2.84 34.18 1.55
CA PRO A 37 4.27 34.15 1.75
C PRO A 37 4.88 33.26 0.65
N PRO A 38 6.04 33.63 0.07
CA PRO A 38 6.71 32.81 -0.91
C PRO A 38 6.86 31.41 -0.34
N PRO A 39 6.71 30.35 -1.16
CA PRO A 39 6.95 29.00 -0.69
C PRO A 39 8.35 28.97 -0.11
N ILE A 40 8.45 28.77 1.19
CA ILE A 40 9.73 28.51 1.85
C ILE A 40 10.19 27.20 1.24
N MET A 41 10.92 27.25 0.17
CA MET A 41 11.81 26.19 -0.22
C MET A 41 12.85 26.12 0.89
N SER A 42 12.51 25.38 1.96
CA SER A 42 13.52 24.93 2.89
C SER A 42 14.41 23.95 2.13
N LEU A 43 15.36 24.48 1.38
CA LEU A 43 16.61 23.80 1.15
C LEU A 43 17.19 23.62 2.56
N VAL A 44 16.79 22.54 3.22
CA VAL A 44 17.59 22.02 4.32
C VAL A 44 18.90 21.64 3.66
N VAL A 45 19.87 22.54 3.74
CA VAL A 45 21.25 22.21 3.37
C VAL A 45 21.61 21.07 4.31
N PRO A 46 21.80 19.84 3.81
CA PRO A 46 22.20 18.74 4.69
C PRO A 46 23.48 19.20 5.37
N GLU A 47 23.58 19.02 6.69
CA GLU A 47 24.78 19.31 7.43
C GLU A 47 25.98 18.83 6.62
N ALA A 48 27.01 19.64 6.46
CA ALA A 48 28.09 19.51 5.46
C ALA A 48 28.86 18.15 5.51
N HIS A 49 28.53 17.26 6.44
CA HIS A 49 29.12 15.95 6.64
C HIS A 49 28.28 14.79 6.10
N ILE A 50 27.02 15.02 5.69
CA ILE A 50 26.17 13.94 5.19
C ILE A 50 26.14 14.00 3.68
N GLN A 51 26.89 13.12 3.04
CA GLN A 51 26.81 12.96 1.58
C GLN A 51 25.46 12.35 1.22
N PHE A 52 24.69 12.99 0.34
CA PHE A 52 23.45 12.46 -0.15
C PHE A 52 23.67 11.16 -0.92
N GLN A 53 23.03 10.09 -0.46
CA GLN A 53 23.11 8.79 -1.10
C GLN A 53 21.96 8.61 -2.11
N HIS A 54 22.29 8.56 -3.39
CA HIS A 54 21.28 8.38 -4.44
C HIS A 54 20.65 6.98 -4.43
N ILE A 55 21.42 5.97 -4.08
CA ILE A 55 20.98 4.58 -4.01
C ILE A 55 21.41 4.00 -2.66
N LEU A 56 20.45 3.51 -1.90
CA LEU A 56 20.65 2.84 -0.63
C LEU A 56 20.42 1.33 -0.81
N ARG A 57 21.26 0.51 -0.24
CA ARG A 57 21.03 -0.93 -0.21
C ARG A 57 20.50 -1.36 1.14
N LEU A 58 19.19 -1.61 1.20
CA LEU A 58 18.50 -2.05 2.42
C LEU A 58 17.90 -3.44 2.21
N LEU A 59 18.15 -4.36 3.13
CA LEU A 59 17.58 -5.72 3.13
C LEU A 59 17.67 -6.40 1.74
N ASN A 60 18.84 -6.36 1.12
CA ASN A 60 19.12 -6.90 -0.22
C ASN A 60 18.30 -6.28 -1.37
N THR A 61 17.72 -5.09 -1.14
CA THR A 61 16.99 -4.34 -2.15
C THR A 61 17.64 -2.98 -2.36
N ASN A 62 17.75 -2.55 -3.61
CA ASN A 62 18.21 -1.20 -3.92
C ASN A 62 17.01 -0.25 -3.79
N VAL A 63 17.19 0.79 -3.00
CA VAL A 63 16.17 1.78 -2.68
C VAL A 63 16.61 3.13 -3.21
N ASP A 64 15.71 3.85 -3.90
CA ASP A 64 15.99 5.18 -4.44
C ASP A 64 16.02 6.24 -3.34
N GLY A 65 17.18 6.86 -3.14
CA GLY A 65 17.40 7.91 -2.16
C GLY A 65 16.62 9.21 -2.42
N LYS A 66 16.20 9.48 -3.66
CA LYS A 66 15.44 10.68 -4.02
C LYS A 66 14.00 10.67 -3.50
N ARG A 67 13.46 9.48 -3.21
CA ARG A 67 12.10 9.33 -2.69
C ARG A 67 12.03 9.67 -1.21
N LYS A 68 10.87 10.13 -0.75
CA LYS A 68 10.60 10.25 0.70
C LYS A 68 10.73 8.88 1.35
N ILE A 69 11.28 8.81 2.55
CA ILE A 69 11.63 7.57 3.24
C ILE A 69 10.48 6.55 3.29
N MET A 70 9.26 6.99 3.57
CA MET A 70 8.10 6.12 3.62
C MET A 70 7.86 5.39 2.28
N TYR A 71 7.99 6.10 1.16
CA TYR A 71 7.80 5.51 -0.16
C TYR A 71 9.03 4.71 -0.62
N ALA A 72 10.20 5.14 -0.24
CA ALA A 72 11.45 4.43 -0.52
C ALA A 72 11.44 3.04 0.10
N LEU A 73 11.02 2.90 1.36
CA LEU A 73 10.89 1.61 2.03
C LEU A 73 9.88 0.65 1.35
N THR A 74 8.91 1.17 0.59
CA THR A 74 7.96 0.29 -0.12
C THR A 74 8.56 -0.47 -1.30
N GLU A 75 9.78 -0.17 -1.71
CA GLU A 75 10.51 -0.95 -2.71
C GLU A 75 10.94 -2.32 -2.17
N ILE A 76 11.04 -2.44 -0.84
CA ILE A 76 11.35 -3.70 -0.18
C ILE A 76 10.11 -4.60 -0.24
N LYS A 77 10.23 -5.77 -0.87
CA LYS A 77 9.13 -6.75 -0.87
C LYS A 77 8.73 -7.11 0.56
N GLY A 78 7.43 -7.08 0.82
CA GLY A 78 6.89 -7.32 2.15
C GLY A 78 6.64 -6.07 2.98
N VAL A 79 7.13 -4.90 2.57
CA VAL A 79 6.91 -3.61 3.23
C VAL A 79 5.92 -2.79 2.42
N GLY A 80 4.73 -2.56 2.94
CA GLY A 80 3.73 -1.69 2.33
C GLY A 80 3.78 -0.26 2.89
N ARG A 81 3.08 0.68 2.27
CA ARG A 81 3.02 2.09 2.72
C ARG A 81 2.61 2.23 4.18
N ARG A 82 1.60 1.47 4.61
CA ARG A 82 1.10 1.53 5.99
C ARG A 82 2.14 1.01 7.00
N TYR A 83 2.81 -0.07 6.67
CA TYR A 83 3.89 -0.62 7.51
C TYR A 83 5.09 0.30 7.57
N ALA A 84 5.54 0.83 6.41
CA ALA A 84 6.63 1.80 6.35
C ALA A 84 6.35 3.06 7.20
N ASN A 85 5.14 3.61 7.14
CA ASN A 85 4.74 4.75 7.97
C ASN A 85 4.86 4.45 9.47
N LEU A 86 4.36 3.27 9.88
CA LEU A 86 4.46 2.84 11.28
C LEU A 86 5.91 2.69 11.73
N VAL A 87 6.75 2.08 10.89
CA VAL A 87 8.18 1.87 11.16
C VAL A 87 8.91 3.21 11.31
N CYS A 88 8.69 4.16 10.38
CA CYS A 88 9.30 5.49 10.49
C CYS A 88 8.91 6.21 11.79
N LYS A 89 7.63 6.13 12.18
CA LYS A 89 7.17 6.71 13.46
C LYS A 89 7.75 6.03 14.68
N LYS A 90 8.04 4.74 14.62
CA LYS A 90 8.68 3.99 15.71
C LYS A 90 10.20 4.22 15.79
N ALA A 91 10.80 4.59 14.68
CA ALA A 91 12.21 4.95 14.60
C ALA A 91 12.48 6.43 14.93
N ASP A 92 11.42 7.22 15.15
CA ASP A 92 11.45 8.68 15.32
C ASP A 92 12.15 9.40 14.15
N VAL A 93 11.86 8.94 12.93
CA VAL A 93 12.39 9.52 11.69
C VAL A 93 11.32 10.38 11.02
N ASP A 94 11.69 11.59 10.58
CA ASP A 94 10.79 12.49 9.87
C ASP A 94 10.38 11.90 8.51
N LEU A 95 9.06 11.78 8.31
CA LEU A 95 8.47 11.26 7.08
C LEU A 95 8.73 12.14 5.84
N ASN A 96 9.07 13.40 6.05
CA ASN A 96 9.34 14.35 4.96
C ASN A 96 10.75 14.23 4.41
N LYS A 97 11.69 13.72 5.21
CA LYS A 97 13.07 13.48 4.78
C LYS A 97 13.10 12.52 3.58
N ARG A 98 14.08 12.73 2.70
CA ARG A 98 14.39 11.79 1.62
C ARG A 98 15.24 10.65 2.16
N ALA A 99 15.13 9.48 1.55
CA ALA A 99 15.88 8.32 2.02
C ALA A 99 17.41 8.55 1.99
N GLY A 100 17.91 9.29 1.00
CA GLY A 100 19.33 9.60 0.86
C GLY A 100 19.88 10.64 1.85
N GLU A 101 19.02 11.30 2.62
CA GLU A 101 19.38 12.27 3.66
C GLU A 101 19.52 11.63 5.06
N LEU A 102 19.22 10.35 5.18
CA LEU A 102 19.23 9.64 6.44
C LEU A 102 20.64 9.27 6.88
N ASN A 103 20.88 9.38 8.18
CA ASN A 103 22.11 8.93 8.81
C ASN A 103 22.17 7.40 8.88
N SER A 104 23.38 6.86 8.99
CA SER A 104 23.63 5.43 9.16
C SER A 104 22.84 4.85 10.34
N ASP A 105 22.84 5.56 11.48
CA ASP A 105 22.15 5.14 12.71
C ASP A 105 20.61 5.11 12.55
N GLU A 106 20.06 6.07 11.79
CA GLU A 106 18.63 6.09 11.47
C GLU A 106 18.26 4.90 10.56
N LEU A 107 19.09 4.58 9.58
CA LEU A 107 18.91 3.43 8.69
C LEU A 107 18.99 2.09 9.45
N GLU A 108 19.96 1.93 10.33
CA GLU A 108 20.09 0.72 11.16
C GLU A 108 18.88 0.53 12.09
N ARG A 109 18.40 1.60 12.73
CA ARG A 109 17.17 1.57 13.53
C ARG A 109 15.96 1.14 12.70
N LEU A 110 15.79 1.70 11.51
CA LEU A 110 14.71 1.32 10.59
C LEU A 110 14.78 -0.15 10.23
N VAL A 111 15.96 -0.65 9.84
CA VAL A 111 16.17 -2.06 9.48
C VAL A 111 15.86 -2.99 10.66
N THR A 112 16.33 -2.66 11.86
CA THR A 112 16.09 -3.45 13.08
C THR A 112 14.61 -3.54 13.41
N ILE A 113 13.85 -2.43 13.30
CA ILE A 113 12.41 -2.41 13.55
C ILE A 113 11.66 -3.23 12.49
N ILE A 114 12.08 -3.14 11.22
CA ILE A 114 11.45 -3.88 10.13
C ILE A 114 11.64 -5.39 10.31
N GLN A 115 12.83 -5.82 10.75
CA GLN A 115 13.14 -7.24 10.96
C GLN A 115 12.47 -7.81 12.22
N ASN A 116 12.41 -7.03 13.30
CA ASN A 116 11.92 -7.47 14.61
C ASN A 116 10.72 -6.64 15.10
N PRO A 117 9.59 -6.64 14.40
CA PRO A 117 8.46 -5.76 14.72
C PRO A 117 7.85 -6.02 16.10
N THR A 118 7.91 -7.25 16.59
CA THR A 118 7.34 -7.64 17.88
C THR A 118 8.06 -7.00 19.07
N GLN A 119 9.37 -6.81 18.97
CA GLN A 119 10.18 -6.14 20.00
C GLN A 119 9.78 -4.66 20.18
N PHE A 120 9.35 -4.02 19.09
CA PHE A 120 8.94 -2.62 19.08
C PHE A 120 7.44 -2.40 19.32
N LYS A 121 6.77 -3.38 19.94
CA LYS A 121 5.33 -3.32 20.26
C LYS A 121 4.44 -3.09 19.04
N ILE A 122 4.80 -3.63 17.89
CA ILE A 122 3.93 -3.69 16.73
C ILE A 122 2.98 -4.88 16.91
N PRO A 123 1.65 -4.68 16.83
CA PRO A 123 0.70 -5.73 17.08
C PRO A 123 0.78 -6.85 16.02
N THR A 124 0.57 -8.09 16.43
CA THR A 124 0.71 -9.27 15.56
C THR A 124 -0.24 -9.27 14.37
N TRP A 125 -1.42 -8.67 14.52
CA TRP A 125 -2.39 -8.55 13.42
C TRP A 125 -1.92 -7.66 12.26
N PHE A 126 -0.87 -6.86 12.49
CA PHE A 126 -0.30 -5.97 11.47
C PHE A 126 0.72 -6.67 10.57
N LEU A 127 1.23 -7.82 11.01
CA LEU A 127 2.26 -8.57 10.30
C LEU A 127 1.70 -9.28 9.06
N ASN A 128 2.56 -9.50 8.06
CA ASN A 128 2.18 -10.14 6.82
C ASN A 128 2.11 -11.67 6.90
N ARG A 129 2.79 -12.30 7.85
CA ARG A 129 2.75 -13.74 8.09
C ARG A 129 2.29 -14.02 9.52
N GLN A 130 1.04 -14.40 9.65
CA GLN A 130 0.44 -14.77 10.94
C GLN A 130 0.18 -16.27 10.96
N ARG A 131 0.47 -16.90 12.10
CA ARG A 131 0.25 -18.35 12.32
C ARG A 131 0.84 -19.14 11.15
N ASP A 132 2.16 -19.10 10.99
CA ASP A 132 2.84 -19.90 9.96
C ASP A 132 2.42 -21.38 10.12
N ILE A 133 2.14 -22.03 9.00
CA ILE A 133 1.65 -23.40 8.98
C ILE A 133 2.69 -24.38 9.52
N VAL A 134 3.98 -24.08 9.35
CA VAL A 134 5.08 -24.93 9.83
C VAL A 134 5.42 -24.63 11.28
N ASP A 135 5.67 -23.35 11.61
CA ASP A 135 6.21 -22.94 12.91
C ASP A 135 5.15 -22.39 13.87
N GLY A 136 3.94 -22.08 13.39
CA GLY A 136 2.88 -21.44 14.18
C GLY A 136 3.18 -20.00 14.62
N LYS A 137 4.34 -19.46 14.27
CA LYS A 137 4.81 -18.15 14.70
C LYS A 137 4.26 -17.02 13.82
N ASN A 138 4.16 -15.83 14.42
CA ASN A 138 3.86 -14.60 13.71
C ASN A 138 5.17 -13.91 13.36
N SER A 139 5.36 -13.58 12.09
CA SER A 139 6.60 -12.97 11.59
C SER A 139 6.32 -11.96 10.47
N GLN A 140 7.26 -11.07 10.26
CA GLN A 140 7.27 -10.20 9.09
C GLN A 140 8.26 -10.79 8.08
N ILE A 141 7.76 -11.20 6.92
CA ILE A 141 8.57 -11.77 5.85
C ILE A 141 8.94 -10.66 4.89
N LEU A 142 10.22 -10.60 4.53
CA LEU A 142 10.82 -9.50 3.78
C LEU A 142 11.61 -10.01 2.58
N SER A 143 11.76 -9.16 1.57
CA SER A 143 12.63 -9.37 0.41
C SER A 143 12.51 -10.79 -0.18
N ASN A 144 13.60 -11.50 -0.26
CA ASN A 144 13.67 -12.87 -0.82
C ASN A 144 12.85 -13.89 -0.01
N GLY A 145 12.65 -13.67 1.29
CA GLY A 145 11.84 -14.54 2.13
C GLY A 145 10.38 -14.62 1.67
N VAL A 146 9.85 -13.54 1.06
CA VAL A 146 8.48 -13.52 0.53
C VAL A 146 8.35 -14.53 -0.63
N ASP A 147 9.32 -14.51 -1.55
CA ASP A 147 9.30 -15.42 -2.70
C ASP A 147 9.54 -16.86 -2.27
N SER A 148 10.43 -17.11 -1.29
CA SER A 148 10.68 -18.45 -0.73
C SER A 148 9.43 -19.01 -0.05
N LYS A 149 8.81 -18.27 0.85
CA LYS A 149 7.58 -18.72 1.54
C LYS A 149 6.40 -18.92 0.59
N LEU A 150 6.29 -18.08 -0.46
CA LEU A 150 5.28 -18.29 -1.50
C LEU A 150 5.52 -19.64 -2.24
N ARG A 151 6.78 -19.94 -2.56
CA ARG A 151 7.14 -21.20 -3.21
C ARG A 151 6.79 -22.41 -2.31
N ASP A 152 7.17 -22.34 -1.05
CA ASP A 152 6.90 -23.39 -0.07
C ASP A 152 5.38 -23.65 0.10
N ASP A 153 4.59 -22.58 0.20
CA ASP A 153 3.13 -22.65 0.30
C ASP A 153 2.51 -23.31 -0.94
N LEU A 154 2.98 -22.94 -2.14
CA LEU A 154 2.50 -23.52 -3.39
C LEU A 154 2.92 -24.97 -3.54
N GLU A 155 4.15 -25.33 -3.15
CA GLU A 155 4.65 -26.68 -3.18
C GLU A 155 3.86 -27.59 -2.22
N ARG A 156 3.59 -27.11 -1.02
CA ARG A 156 2.73 -27.82 -0.06
C ARG A 156 1.33 -28.10 -0.65
N LEU A 157 0.68 -27.07 -1.25
CA LEU A 157 -0.63 -27.24 -1.88
C LEU A 157 -0.60 -28.23 -3.06
N LYS A 158 0.49 -28.30 -3.80
CA LYS A 158 0.68 -29.28 -4.87
C LYS A 158 0.88 -30.69 -4.31
N LYS A 159 1.69 -30.84 -3.26
CA LYS A 159 1.94 -32.15 -2.60
C LYS A 159 0.67 -32.78 -2.07
N ILE A 160 -0.19 -32.00 -1.42
CA ILE A 160 -1.48 -32.50 -0.91
C ILE A 160 -2.56 -32.62 -2.01
N ARG A 161 -2.24 -32.31 -3.26
CA ARG A 161 -3.16 -32.34 -4.41
C ARG A 161 -4.43 -31.51 -4.19
N ALA A 162 -4.34 -30.41 -3.42
CA ALA A 162 -5.45 -29.51 -3.25
C ALA A 162 -5.84 -28.86 -4.59
N HIS A 163 -7.14 -28.69 -4.85
CA HIS A 163 -7.64 -28.09 -6.09
C HIS A 163 -6.96 -26.76 -6.42
N ARG A 164 -6.76 -25.91 -5.41
CA ARG A 164 -6.05 -24.64 -5.53
C ARG A 164 -4.59 -24.81 -5.97
N GLY A 165 -3.90 -25.82 -5.43
CA GLY A 165 -2.52 -26.15 -5.81
C GLY A 165 -2.42 -26.65 -7.25
N LEU A 166 -3.34 -27.53 -7.68
CA LEU A 166 -3.40 -28.01 -9.06
C LEU A 166 -3.68 -26.86 -10.05
N ARG A 167 -4.56 -25.95 -9.72
CA ARG A 167 -4.81 -24.79 -10.57
C ARG A 167 -3.59 -23.87 -10.69
N HIS A 168 -2.81 -23.68 -9.62
CA HIS A 168 -1.52 -22.98 -9.71
C HIS A 168 -0.53 -23.72 -10.61
N PHE A 169 -0.49 -25.03 -10.52
CA PHE A 169 0.37 -25.85 -11.38
C PHE A 169 0.01 -25.69 -12.87
N TRP A 170 -1.28 -25.65 -13.18
CA TRP A 170 -1.77 -25.46 -14.56
C TRP A 170 -1.72 -23.99 -15.04
N GLY A 171 -1.34 -23.06 -14.19
CA GLY A 171 -1.33 -21.63 -14.53
C GLY A 171 -2.74 -21.01 -14.70
N LEU A 172 -3.74 -21.61 -14.07
CA LEU A 172 -5.13 -21.15 -14.12
C LEU A 172 -5.48 -20.23 -12.95
N ARG A 173 -6.52 -19.42 -13.09
CA ARG A 173 -7.06 -18.59 -12.02
C ARG A 173 -7.59 -19.47 -10.88
N VAL A 174 -7.29 -19.09 -9.61
CA VAL A 174 -7.55 -19.93 -8.42
C VAL A 174 -8.67 -19.43 -7.52
N ARG A 175 -9.14 -18.20 -7.71
CA ARG A 175 -10.16 -17.55 -6.85
C ARG A 175 -11.55 -17.50 -7.48
N GLY A 176 -11.90 -18.47 -8.32
CA GLY A 176 -13.21 -18.52 -8.98
C GLY A 176 -13.43 -17.51 -10.10
N GLN A 177 -12.37 -16.83 -10.59
CA GLN A 177 -12.49 -15.90 -11.69
C GLN A 177 -12.86 -16.65 -13.00
N HIS A 178 -13.67 -16.00 -13.82
CA HIS A 178 -14.02 -16.53 -15.13
C HIS A 178 -12.79 -16.67 -16.04
N THR A 179 -12.69 -17.80 -16.73
CA THR A 179 -11.55 -18.12 -17.61
C THR A 179 -11.90 -18.13 -19.09
N LYS A 180 -13.19 -18.01 -19.44
CA LYS A 180 -13.66 -18.03 -20.84
C LYS A 180 -13.08 -16.88 -21.67
N THR A 181 -13.04 -15.67 -21.11
CA THR A 181 -12.63 -14.45 -21.79
C THR A 181 -11.35 -13.82 -21.23
N THR A 182 -10.94 -14.18 -20.02
CA THR A 182 -9.80 -13.59 -19.32
C THR A 182 -8.64 -14.57 -19.20
N GLY A 183 -7.45 -14.06 -18.88
CA GLY A 183 -6.26 -14.89 -18.65
C GLY A 183 -5.67 -15.51 -19.91
N ARG A 184 -5.84 -14.84 -21.05
CA ARG A 184 -5.37 -15.34 -22.37
C ARG A 184 -3.94 -14.89 -22.71
N ARG A 185 -3.23 -14.27 -21.80
CA ARG A 185 -1.86 -13.82 -22.01
C ARG A 185 -0.97 -15.01 -22.39
N GLY A 186 -0.26 -14.89 -23.55
CA GLY A 186 0.56 -15.97 -24.10
C GLY A 186 -0.21 -17.13 -24.75
N LYS A 187 -1.55 -17.04 -24.82
CA LYS A 187 -2.38 -18.02 -25.56
C LYS A 187 -2.84 -17.43 -26.88
N THR A 188 -2.83 -18.23 -27.95
CA THR A 188 -3.33 -17.82 -29.27
C THR A 188 -4.81 -17.46 -29.16
N VAL A 189 -5.18 -16.27 -29.65
CA VAL A 189 -6.56 -15.74 -29.59
C VAL A 189 -7.19 -15.69 -30.97
N GLY A 190 -6.86 -16.57 -31.84
CA GLY A 190 -7.43 -16.60 -33.21
C GLY A 190 -6.82 -17.69 -34.06
N VAL A 191 -7.30 -17.78 -35.27
CA VAL A 191 -6.74 -18.70 -36.24
C VAL A 191 -5.38 -18.17 -36.70
N SER A 192 -4.33 -18.92 -36.49
CA SER A 192 -3.01 -18.64 -37.05
C SER A 192 -3.10 -18.70 -38.57
N LYS A 193 -2.83 -17.58 -39.25
CA LYS A 193 -2.74 -17.56 -40.70
C LYS A 193 -1.59 -18.48 -41.10
N LYS A 194 -1.89 -19.59 -41.79
CA LYS A 194 -0.88 -20.52 -42.27
C LYS A 194 0.02 -19.72 -43.21
N ARG A 195 1.30 -19.60 -42.90
CA ARG A 195 2.28 -19.07 -43.86
C ARG A 195 2.40 -20.09 -44.97
N GLY A 196 1.92 -19.71 -46.16
CA GLY A 196 2.17 -20.41 -47.38
C GLY A 196 3.64 -20.29 -47.80
#